data_305cb574c9f5a9dea01343a945a233f3
#
_entry.id   305cb574c9f5a9dea01343a945a233f3
#
_cell.length_a   1.000
_cell.length_b   1.000
_cell.length_c   1.000
_cell.angle_alpha   90.00
_cell.angle_beta   90.00
_cell.angle_gamma   90.00
#
_symmetry.space_group_name_H-M   'P 1'
#
loop_
_entity.id
_entity.type
_entity.pdbx_description
1 polymer ?
#
loop_
_entity_poly.entity_id
_entity_poly.type
_entity_poly.pdbx_seq_one_letter_code
_entity_poly.pdbx_strand_id
1 'polypeptide(L)'
;MKHSILSLTLILISTLVFGQELPEKISESDFSIGKTIGLQSSILDENRTLNIYLPPSYSIDSSKTYPVIYLLDGSRDEDFIHISGIVQFGSFSWINMIPESIVVGIGNVDRKRDFTYPSENELDQKEFPTSGQSQKFISFLEIELQPFIDFSYRTTTTKTIIGQSLGGLLATEILFKKPRLFDNYIIVSPSLWWDDERLLDMPLASRNINKSIYIAGGKEGEVMERTAKELYNKLDESKDEDTHIYYEFLEDKTHGDALHIAVYHAFEEIFKSKNE
;
A
#
# COMPACT_ATOMS: atom_id res chain seq x y z
N MET A 1 -25.60 -95.33 -9.81
CA MET A 1 -25.13 -94.14 -9.03
C MET A 1 -24.07 -93.41 -9.85
N LYS A 2 -24.44 -92.29 -10.44
CA LYS A 2 -23.53 -91.47 -11.26
C LYS A 2 -23.07 -90.28 -10.43
N HIS A 3 -21.78 -90.21 -10.16
CA HIS A 3 -21.16 -89.07 -9.50
C HIS A 3 -20.77 -88.03 -10.57
N SER A 4 -21.41 -86.92 -10.53
CA SER A 4 -21.01 -85.73 -11.33
C SER A 4 -19.94 -84.99 -10.59
N ILE A 5 -18.75 -84.85 -11.19
CA ILE A 5 -17.63 -84.02 -10.70
C ILE A 5 -17.82 -82.63 -11.31
N LEU A 6 -18.08 -81.66 -10.47
CA LEU A 6 -18.18 -80.26 -10.86
C LEU A 6 -16.78 -79.59 -10.79
N SER A 7 -16.17 -79.38 -11.94
CA SER A 7 -14.88 -78.70 -12.02
C SER A 7 -15.09 -77.16 -11.90
N LEU A 8 -14.63 -76.60 -10.81
CA LEU A 8 -14.65 -75.16 -10.56
C LEU A 8 -13.38 -74.52 -11.18
N THR A 9 -13.54 -73.88 -12.33
CA THR A 9 -12.44 -73.15 -12.98
C THR A 9 -12.33 -71.77 -12.35
N LEU A 10 -11.29 -71.54 -11.54
CA LEU A 10 -10.98 -70.26 -10.93
C LEU A 10 -10.27 -69.36 -11.97
N ILE A 11 -10.96 -68.35 -12.50
CA ILE A 11 -10.38 -67.40 -13.38
C ILE A 11 -9.68 -66.32 -12.51
N LEU A 12 -8.34 -66.35 -12.49
CA LEU A 12 -7.52 -65.32 -11.84
C LEU A 12 -7.46 -64.10 -12.76
N ILE A 13 -8.25 -63.06 -12.49
CA ILE A 13 -8.14 -61.77 -13.17
C ILE A 13 -6.99 -60.99 -12.50
N SER A 14 -5.80 -61.01 -13.09
CA SER A 14 -4.71 -60.15 -12.71
C SER A 14 -5.00 -58.72 -13.23
N THR A 15 -5.51 -57.87 -12.36
CA THR A 15 -5.56 -56.44 -12.65
C THR A 15 -4.13 -55.88 -12.64
N LEU A 16 -3.60 -55.61 -13.81
CA LEU A 16 -2.41 -54.80 -13.97
C LEU A 16 -2.74 -53.37 -13.52
N VAL A 17 -2.42 -53.07 -12.27
CA VAL A 17 -2.40 -51.68 -11.78
C VAL A 17 -1.17 -51.01 -12.42
N PHE A 18 -1.37 -50.29 -13.51
CA PHE A 18 -0.36 -49.37 -13.99
C PHE A 18 -0.23 -48.27 -12.92
N GLY A 19 0.73 -48.43 -12.02
CA GLY A 19 1.13 -47.38 -11.12
C GLY A 19 1.61 -46.21 -11.95
N GLN A 20 0.88 -45.09 -11.96
CA GLN A 20 1.34 -43.87 -12.55
C GLN A 20 2.58 -43.41 -11.74
N GLU A 21 3.75 -43.40 -12.37
CA GLU A 21 4.94 -42.86 -11.72
C GLU A 21 4.71 -41.35 -11.51
N LEU A 22 4.71 -40.95 -10.25
CA LEU A 22 4.64 -39.53 -9.89
C LEU A 22 5.97 -38.85 -10.21
N PRO A 23 5.97 -37.57 -10.64
CA PRO A 23 7.20 -36.86 -10.87
C PRO A 23 8.02 -36.72 -9.59
N GLU A 24 9.33 -36.89 -9.72
CA GLU A 24 10.26 -36.74 -8.61
C GLU A 24 10.53 -35.24 -8.35
N LYS A 25 10.48 -34.81 -7.06
CA LYS A 25 10.88 -33.49 -6.65
C LYS A 25 12.41 -33.36 -6.69
N ILE A 26 12.93 -32.55 -7.60
CA ILE A 26 14.37 -32.39 -7.81
C ILE A 26 15.00 -31.24 -7.01
N SER A 27 14.19 -30.26 -6.57
CA SER A 27 14.67 -29.14 -5.76
C SER A 27 13.53 -28.43 -5.02
N GLU A 28 13.89 -27.69 -4.00
CA GLU A 28 13.01 -26.77 -3.27
C GLU A 28 13.84 -25.60 -2.77
N SER A 29 13.29 -24.40 -2.81
CA SER A 29 13.89 -23.18 -2.25
C SER A 29 12.82 -22.24 -1.75
N ASP A 30 13.17 -21.38 -0.81
CA ASP A 30 12.27 -20.32 -0.34
C ASP A 30 12.01 -19.31 -1.46
N PHE A 31 10.77 -18.82 -1.53
CA PHE A 31 10.38 -17.71 -2.38
C PHE A 31 10.12 -16.47 -1.51
N SER A 32 11.05 -15.51 -1.55
CA SER A 32 10.96 -14.29 -0.76
C SER A 32 10.52 -13.11 -1.62
N ILE A 33 9.48 -12.38 -1.18
CA ILE A 33 9.02 -11.14 -1.81
C ILE A 33 9.83 -9.94 -1.30
N GLY A 34 10.32 -9.97 -0.06
CA GLY A 34 11.02 -8.87 0.55
C GLY A 34 11.73 -9.24 1.85
N LYS A 35 12.13 -8.24 2.61
CA LYS A 35 12.76 -8.39 3.92
C LYS A 35 11.99 -7.62 4.97
N THR A 36 11.89 -8.19 6.17
CA THR A 36 11.41 -7.47 7.35
C THR A 36 12.60 -6.99 8.16
N ILE A 37 12.63 -5.70 8.51
CA ILE A 37 13.66 -5.09 9.36
C ILE A 37 13.01 -4.40 10.56
N GLY A 38 13.70 -4.44 11.70
CA GLY A 38 13.35 -3.67 12.90
C GLY A 38 14.14 -2.37 12.92
N LEU A 39 13.49 -1.26 13.22
CA LEU A 39 14.08 0.05 13.40
C LEU A 39 13.68 0.59 14.76
N GLN A 40 14.66 0.96 15.60
CA GLN A 40 14.39 1.66 16.86
C GLN A 40 14.24 3.15 16.54
N SER A 41 13.07 3.71 16.83
CA SER A 41 12.79 5.14 16.68
C SER A 41 13.04 5.87 17.98
N SER A 42 13.86 6.90 17.94
CA SER A 42 14.08 7.81 19.09
C SER A 42 12.93 8.81 19.23
N ILE A 43 12.29 9.20 18.11
CA ILE A 43 11.17 10.15 18.12
C ILE A 43 9.92 9.51 18.72
N LEU A 44 9.65 8.24 18.36
CA LEU A 44 8.48 7.51 18.84
C LEU A 44 8.74 6.78 20.15
N ASP A 45 10.04 6.63 20.56
CA ASP A 45 10.49 5.86 21.72
C ASP A 45 10.02 4.40 21.68
N GLU A 46 10.05 3.79 20.48
CA GLU A 46 9.60 2.42 20.27
C GLU A 46 10.28 1.76 19.07
N ASN A 47 10.15 0.44 18.98
CA ASN A 47 10.59 -0.33 17.83
C ASN A 47 9.51 -0.33 16.74
N ARG A 48 9.93 -0.07 15.49
CA ARG A 48 9.08 -0.11 14.29
C ARG A 48 9.50 -1.26 13.41
N THR A 49 8.51 -1.89 12.78
CA THR A 49 8.71 -2.93 11.78
C THR A 49 8.53 -2.34 10.38
N LEU A 50 9.52 -2.57 9.52
CA LEU A 50 9.47 -2.18 8.11
C LEU A 50 9.54 -3.44 7.25
N ASN A 51 8.72 -3.50 6.20
CA ASN A 51 8.80 -4.50 5.15
C ASN A 51 9.34 -3.84 3.88
N ILE A 52 10.43 -4.40 3.33
CA ILE A 52 11.14 -3.80 2.20
C ILE A 52 11.05 -4.73 1.00
N TYR A 53 10.44 -4.25 -0.08
CA TYR A 53 10.51 -4.87 -1.41
C TYR A 53 11.56 -4.14 -2.24
N LEU A 54 12.42 -4.90 -2.91
CA LEU A 54 13.41 -4.39 -3.86
C LEU A 54 13.09 -4.94 -5.26
N PRO A 55 13.09 -4.11 -6.30
CA PRO A 55 12.80 -4.57 -7.65
C PRO A 55 13.89 -5.54 -8.17
N PRO A 56 13.57 -6.41 -9.13
CA PRO A 56 14.51 -7.44 -9.62
C PRO A 56 15.86 -6.89 -10.07
N SER A 57 15.88 -5.73 -10.73
CA SER A 57 17.15 -5.12 -11.18
C SER A 57 18.04 -4.62 -10.05
N TYR A 58 17.52 -4.50 -8.81
CA TYR A 58 18.30 -4.01 -7.67
C TYR A 58 19.55 -4.86 -7.38
N SER A 59 19.47 -6.19 -7.57
CA SER A 59 20.60 -7.10 -7.39
C SER A 59 21.49 -7.23 -8.64
N ILE A 60 20.98 -6.80 -9.80
CA ILE A 60 21.66 -6.99 -11.10
C ILE A 60 22.48 -5.75 -11.48
N ASP A 61 21.90 -4.55 -11.29
CA ASP A 61 22.53 -3.28 -11.65
C ASP A 61 22.82 -2.44 -10.40
N SER A 62 24.09 -2.41 -10.00
CA SER A 62 24.55 -1.66 -8.83
C SER A 62 24.58 -0.15 -9.03
N SER A 63 24.48 0.35 -10.25
CA SER A 63 24.48 1.78 -10.58
C SER A 63 23.11 2.42 -10.57
N LYS A 64 22.04 1.60 -10.69
CA LYS A 64 20.67 2.07 -10.78
C LYS A 64 20.14 2.53 -9.42
N THR A 65 19.40 3.65 -9.42
CA THR A 65 18.66 4.20 -8.28
C THR A 65 17.16 4.11 -8.54
N TYR A 66 16.36 4.10 -7.47
CA TYR A 66 14.94 3.76 -7.53
C TYR A 66 14.10 4.76 -6.75
N PRO A 67 12.93 5.18 -7.26
CA PRO A 67 11.95 5.89 -6.47
C PRO A 67 11.44 5.01 -5.32
N VAL A 68 10.96 5.66 -4.25
CA VAL A 68 10.51 4.97 -3.04
C VAL A 68 9.03 5.19 -2.82
N ILE A 69 8.30 4.10 -2.57
CA ILE A 69 6.90 4.08 -2.20
C ILE A 69 6.81 3.73 -0.72
N TYR A 70 6.28 4.65 0.09
CA TYR A 70 5.99 4.45 1.50
C TYR A 70 4.53 4.04 1.64
N LEU A 71 4.31 2.82 2.13
CA LEU A 71 2.99 2.23 2.31
C LEU A 71 2.63 2.24 3.80
N LEU A 72 1.61 2.99 4.16
CA LEU A 72 0.97 2.91 5.47
C LEU A 72 0.15 1.60 5.56
N ASP A 73 -0.07 1.10 6.77
CA ASP A 73 -0.67 -0.23 6.97
C ASP A 73 0.10 -1.34 6.22
N GLY A 74 1.44 -1.18 6.18
CA GLY A 74 2.35 -1.97 5.35
C GLY A 74 2.91 -3.22 6.03
N SER A 75 2.18 -3.85 6.95
CA SER A 75 2.55 -5.16 7.50
C SER A 75 2.43 -6.24 6.43
N ARG A 76 3.21 -7.32 6.57
CA ARG A 76 3.22 -8.41 5.58
C ARG A 76 1.90 -9.17 5.48
N ASP A 77 1.10 -9.14 6.54
CA ASP A 77 -0.24 -9.72 6.68
C ASP A 77 -1.37 -8.69 6.47
N GLU A 78 -1.01 -7.46 6.07
CA GLU A 78 -1.89 -6.39 5.62
C GLU A 78 -1.64 -6.15 4.11
N ASP A 79 -1.37 -4.91 3.71
CA ASP A 79 -1.36 -4.49 2.29
C ASP A 79 -0.01 -4.68 1.58
N PHE A 80 1.09 -4.98 2.31
CA PHE A 80 2.44 -4.99 1.73
C PHE A 80 2.61 -5.93 0.54
N ILE A 81 2.11 -7.17 0.64
CA ILE A 81 2.26 -8.18 -0.42
C ILE A 81 1.53 -7.77 -1.68
N HIS A 82 0.30 -7.27 -1.54
CA HIS A 82 -0.54 -6.84 -2.66
C HIS A 82 0.07 -5.64 -3.40
N ILE A 83 0.45 -4.60 -2.65
CA ILE A 83 1.03 -3.39 -3.24
C ILE A 83 2.38 -3.68 -3.88
N SER A 84 3.26 -4.45 -3.23
CA SER A 84 4.52 -4.89 -3.84
C SER A 84 4.30 -5.69 -5.12
N GLY A 85 3.24 -6.52 -5.17
CA GLY A 85 2.85 -7.26 -6.37
C GLY A 85 2.39 -6.36 -7.52
N ILE A 86 1.61 -5.30 -7.23
CA ILE A 86 1.20 -4.30 -8.23
C ILE A 86 2.43 -3.55 -8.76
N VAL A 87 3.36 -3.14 -7.87
CA VAL A 87 4.61 -2.46 -8.25
C VAL A 87 5.47 -3.37 -9.13
N GLN A 88 5.63 -4.65 -8.76
CA GLN A 88 6.37 -5.61 -9.55
C GLN A 88 5.75 -5.77 -10.95
N PHE A 89 4.45 -6.05 -11.03
CA PHE A 89 3.73 -6.23 -12.29
C PHE A 89 3.78 -4.98 -13.15
N GLY A 90 3.48 -3.82 -12.59
CA GLY A 90 3.44 -2.54 -13.30
C GLY A 90 4.79 -2.09 -13.85
N SER A 91 5.89 -2.57 -13.24
CA SER A 91 7.26 -2.24 -13.67
C SER A 91 7.82 -3.15 -14.76
N PHE A 92 7.11 -4.20 -15.18
CA PHE A 92 7.55 -5.00 -16.33
C PHE A 92 7.64 -4.15 -17.58
N SER A 93 8.70 -4.33 -18.39
CA SER A 93 8.96 -3.52 -19.58
C SER A 93 7.83 -3.51 -20.62
N TRP A 94 7.00 -4.56 -20.66
CA TRP A 94 5.84 -4.65 -21.56
C TRP A 94 4.55 -4.10 -20.94
N ILE A 95 4.53 -3.79 -19.64
CA ILE A 95 3.44 -3.09 -18.95
C ILE A 95 3.76 -1.60 -18.86
N ASN A 96 4.97 -1.26 -18.39
CA ASN A 96 5.51 0.11 -18.31
C ASN A 96 4.55 1.11 -17.65
N MET A 97 3.86 0.68 -16.61
CA MET A 97 2.89 1.48 -15.88
C MET A 97 3.56 2.34 -14.79
N ILE A 98 4.61 1.80 -14.16
CA ILE A 98 5.36 2.46 -13.09
C ILE A 98 6.85 2.13 -13.25
N PRO A 99 7.80 3.03 -12.93
CA PRO A 99 9.21 2.68 -12.86
C PRO A 99 9.45 1.63 -11.76
N GLU A 100 10.47 0.79 -11.95
CA GLU A 100 10.93 -0.09 -10.86
C GLU A 100 11.17 0.73 -9.60
N SER A 101 10.52 0.36 -8.51
CA SER A 101 10.47 1.14 -7.27
C SER A 101 10.76 0.26 -6.06
N ILE A 102 11.34 0.86 -5.03
CA ILE A 102 11.44 0.26 -3.70
C ILE A 102 10.10 0.47 -2.99
N VAL A 103 9.54 -0.56 -2.33
CA VAL A 103 8.38 -0.40 -1.46
C VAL A 103 8.83 -0.54 -0.01
N VAL A 104 8.48 0.44 0.80
CA VAL A 104 8.71 0.48 2.25
C VAL A 104 7.35 0.40 2.94
N GLY A 105 6.97 -0.79 3.34
CA GLY A 105 5.77 -1.02 4.15
C GLY A 105 6.04 -0.72 5.62
N ILE A 106 5.26 0.15 6.21
CA ILE A 106 5.40 0.57 7.60
C ILE A 106 4.36 -0.18 8.43
N GLY A 107 4.82 -1.12 9.27
CA GLY A 107 3.96 -1.88 10.17
C GLY A 107 3.43 -1.01 11.32
N ASN A 108 2.18 -1.25 11.71
CA ASN A 108 1.53 -0.53 12.79
C ASN A 108 2.01 -1.01 14.17
N VAL A 109 2.10 -0.07 15.12
CA VAL A 109 2.21 -0.34 16.56
C VAL A 109 0.92 0.12 17.24
N ASP A 110 0.58 1.40 17.13
CA ASP A 110 -0.73 1.94 17.49
C ASP A 110 -1.23 2.83 16.35
N ARG A 111 -2.02 2.24 15.46
CA ARG A 111 -2.53 2.90 14.25
C ARG A 111 -3.35 4.14 14.56
N LYS A 112 -4.18 4.08 15.62
CA LYS A 112 -5.04 5.21 16.01
C LYS A 112 -4.21 6.38 16.51
N ARG A 113 -3.19 6.10 17.32
CA ARG A 113 -2.24 7.09 17.83
C ARG A 113 -1.47 7.77 16.69
N ASP A 114 -0.94 6.96 15.79
CA ASP A 114 0.04 7.39 14.78
C ASP A 114 -0.62 8.13 13.59
N PHE A 115 -1.87 7.79 13.27
CA PHE A 115 -2.52 8.27 12.04
C PHE A 115 -3.56 9.36 12.26
N THR A 116 -3.74 9.81 13.50
CA THR A 116 -4.69 10.88 13.81
C THR A 116 -4.00 12.05 14.50
N TYR A 117 -4.39 13.27 14.14
CA TYR A 117 -4.07 14.48 14.91
C TYR A 117 -5.04 14.62 16.09
N PRO A 118 -4.72 15.45 17.12
CA PRO A 118 -5.59 15.66 18.25
C PRO A 118 -6.99 16.11 17.81
N SER A 119 -8.03 15.41 18.28
CA SER A 119 -9.42 15.76 18.04
C SER A 119 -9.99 16.54 19.23
N GLU A 120 -10.83 17.55 18.98
CA GLU A 120 -11.63 18.23 19.98
C GLU A 120 -13.02 17.59 20.14
N ASN A 121 -13.39 16.66 19.26
CA ASN A 121 -14.64 15.92 19.33
C ASN A 121 -14.58 14.90 20.49
N GLU A 122 -15.54 14.99 21.44
CA GLU A 122 -15.61 14.13 22.62
C GLU A 122 -15.84 12.66 22.25
N LEU A 123 -16.55 12.38 21.16
CA LEU A 123 -16.78 11.02 20.70
C LEU A 123 -15.50 10.39 20.17
N ASP A 124 -14.71 11.13 19.38
CA ASP A 124 -13.43 10.64 18.90
C ASP A 124 -12.48 10.32 20.05
N GLN A 125 -12.39 11.23 21.05
CA GLN A 125 -11.54 11.02 22.22
C GLN A 125 -11.96 9.79 23.01
N LYS A 126 -13.25 9.52 23.10
CA LYS A 126 -13.80 8.35 23.79
C LYS A 126 -13.59 7.05 23.03
N GLU A 127 -13.86 7.04 21.72
CA GLU A 127 -13.77 5.84 20.87
C GLU A 127 -12.30 5.51 20.49
N PHE A 128 -11.43 6.52 20.48
CA PHE A 128 -10.01 6.42 20.08
C PHE A 128 -9.07 6.98 21.16
N PRO A 129 -9.05 6.40 22.35
CA PRO A 129 -8.38 7.01 23.52
C PRO A 129 -6.84 7.16 23.38
N THR A 130 -6.20 6.47 22.44
CA THR A 130 -4.76 6.59 22.16
C THR A 130 -4.45 7.58 21.05
N SER A 131 -5.46 8.13 20.35
CA SER A 131 -5.32 8.98 19.18
C SER A 131 -4.56 10.29 19.43
N GLY A 132 -4.21 11.00 18.34
CA GLY A 132 -3.78 12.38 18.40
C GLY A 132 -2.27 12.60 18.43
N GLN A 133 -1.44 11.65 17.96
CA GLN A 133 0.01 11.82 17.94
C GLN A 133 0.62 11.78 16.52
N SER A 134 -0.18 12.02 15.47
CA SER A 134 0.29 12.04 14.08
C SER A 134 1.50 12.93 13.86
N GLN A 135 1.60 14.06 14.58
CA GLN A 135 2.75 14.97 14.47
C GLN A 135 4.08 14.29 14.82
N LYS A 136 4.09 13.40 15.82
CA LYS A 136 5.31 12.61 16.14
C LYS A 136 5.61 11.61 15.04
N PHE A 137 4.57 10.95 14.52
CA PHE A 137 4.72 9.97 13.44
C PHE A 137 5.20 10.64 12.13
N ILE A 138 4.67 11.81 11.79
CA ILE A 138 5.16 12.63 10.67
C ILE A 138 6.64 13.02 10.88
N SER A 139 7.02 13.39 12.09
CA SER A 139 8.42 13.69 12.41
C SER A 139 9.32 12.46 12.29
N PHE A 140 8.84 11.28 12.68
CA PHE A 140 9.54 10.02 12.45
C PHE A 140 9.74 9.75 10.95
N LEU A 141 8.71 9.92 10.12
CA LEU A 141 8.83 9.77 8.67
C LEU A 141 9.89 10.70 8.07
N GLU A 142 9.89 11.96 8.47
CA GLU A 142 10.75 13.01 7.93
C GLU A 142 12.20 12.91 8.40
N ILE A 143 12.40 12.68 9.71
CA ILE A 143 13.70 12.87 10.36
C ILE A 143 14.44 11.54 10.56
N GLU A 144 13.72 10.43 10.69
CA GLU A 144 14.34 9.12 10.92
C GLU A 144 14.16 8.18 9.73
N LEU A 145 12.91 7.92 9.29
CA LEU A 145 12.64 6.86 8.32
C LEU A 145 13.18 7.18 6.93
N GLN A 146 12.82 8.35 6.35
CA GLN A 146 13.30 8.70 5.02
C GLN A 146 14.83 8.78 4.95
N PRO A 147 15.53 9.45 5.87
CA PRO A 147 16.99 9.45 5.89
C PRO A 147 17.61 8.05 6.05
N PHE A 148 17.00 7.17 6.86
CA PHE A 148 17.45 5.80 7.00
C PHE A 148 17.33 5.01 5.68
N ILE A 149 16.23 5.15 4.97
CA ILE A 149 16.00 4.50 3.67
C ILE A 149 16.97 5.05 2.62
N ASP A 150 17.14 6.36 2.55
CA ASP A 150 18.07 7.00 1.60
C ASP A 150 19.54 6.62 1.87
N PHE A 151 19.92 6.39 3.11
CA PHE A 151 21.25 5.89 3.49
C PHE A 151 21.44 4.40 3.20
N SER A 152 20.40 3.59 3.41
CA SER A 152 20.49 2.12 3.36
C SER A 152 20.27 1.54 1.96
N TYR A 153 19.62 2.29 1.06
CA TYR A 153 19.23 1.82 -0.27
C TYR A 153 19.59 2.85 -1.34
N ARG A 154 19.68 2.38 -2.58
CA ARG A 154 19.92 3.24 -3.75
C ARG A 154 18.62 3.89 -4.20
N THR A 155 18.32 5.05 -3.65
CA THR A 155 17.09 5.80 -3.89
C THR A 155 17.30 6.95 -4.87
N THR A 156 16.23 7.34 -5.55
CA THR A 156 16.08 8.68 -6.16
C THR A 156 15.44 9.64 -5.15
N THR A 157 15.28 10.88 -5.53
CA THR A 157 14.56 11.88 -4.70
C THR A 157 13.04 11.69 -4.72
N THR A 158 12.49 10.95 -5.68
CA THR A 158 11.04 10.76 -5.85
C THR A 158 10.47 9.85 -4.76
N LYS A 159 9.51 10.37 -4.01
CA LYS A 159 8.84 9.67 -2.90
C LYS A 159 7.34 9.70 -3.07
N THR A 160 6.71 8.55 -2.93
CA THR A 160 5.25 8.38 -2.97
C THR A 160 4.75 7.88 -1.62
N ILE A 161 3.63 8.41 -1.13
CA ILE A 161 2.94 7.86 0.03
C ILE A 161 1.59 7.25 -0.41
N ILE A 162 1.28 6.08 0.14
CA ILE A 162 0.00 5.38 -0.05
C ILE A 162 -0.65 5.20 1.32
N GLY A 163 -1.89 5.63 1.46
CA GLY A 163 -2.66 5.42 2.68
C GLY A 163 -4.15 5.29 2.43
N GLN A 164 -4.79 4.40 3.20
CA GLN A 164 -6.23 4.18 3.19
C GLN A 164 -6.82 4.48 4.57
N SER A 165 -8.09 4.93 4.61
CA SER A 165 -8.83 5.14 5.85
C SER A 165 -8.11 6.15 6.77
N LEU A 166 -7.74 5.79 7.99
CA LEU A 166 -6.89 6.62 8.87
C LEU A 166 -5.50 6.86 8.25
N GLY A 167 -4.97 5.92 7.46
CA GLY A 167 -3.75 6.15 6.67
C GLY A 167 -3.97 7.21 5.58
N GLY A 168 -5.16 7.25 4.97
CA GLY A 168 -5.57 8.31 4.05
C GLY A 168 -5.73 9.66 4.75
N LEU A 169 -6.24 9.67 5.98
CA LEU A 169 -6.30 10.87 6.83
C LEU A 169 -4.90 11.42 7.10
N LEU A 170 -3.96 10.56 7.51
CA LEU A 170 -2.57 10.95 7.75
C LEU A 170 -1.89 11.47 6.49
N ALA A 171 -2.05 10.78 5.34
CA ALA A 171 -1.50 11.24 4.07
C ALA A 171 -2.05 12.62 3.67
N THR A 172 -3.34 12.87 3.92
CA THR A 172 -3.97 14.17 3.72
C THR A 172 -3.41 15.23 4.67
N GLU A 173 -3.23 14.90 5.96
CA GLU A 173 -2.60 15.80 6.94
C GLU A 173 -1.18 16.19 6.53
N ILE A 174 -0.39 15.23 6.05
CA ILE A 174 0.97 15.50 5.54
C ILE A 174 0.92 16.43 4.33
N LEU A 175 0.02 16.18 3.39
CA LEU A 175 -0.16 17.04 2.21
C LEU A 175 -0.49 18.49 2.61
N PHE A 176 -1.32 18.69 3.64
CA PHE A 176 -1.72 20.02 4.10
C PHE A 176 -0.62 20.74 4.88
N LYS A 177 0.09 20.02 5.77
CA LYS A 177 1.05 20.64 6.72
C LYS A 177 2.50 20.59 6.23
N LYS A 178 2.88 19.53 5.50
CA LYS A 178 4.26 19.27 5.03
C LYS A 178 4.28 18.75 3.58
N PRO A 179 3.72 19.50 2.62
CA PRO A 179 3.54 19.02 1.24
C PRO A 179 4.85 18.59 0.55
N ARG A 180 6.01 19.07 1.03
CA ARG A 180 7.32 18.72 0.44
C ARG A 180 7.87 17.36 0.88
N LEU A 181 7.19 16.67 1.81
CA LEU A 181 7.66 15.39 2.32
C LEU A 181 7.54 14.26 1.29
N PHE A 182 6.55 14.36 0.38
CA PHE A 182 6.34 13.42 -0.71
C PHE A 182 6.06 14.15 -2.03
N ASP A 183 6.36 13.50 -3.15
CA ASP A 183 6.10 14.00 -4.49
C ASP A 183 4.75 13.52 -5.01
N ASN A 184 4.34 12.30 -4.64
CA ASN A 184 3.07 11.73 -5.03
C ASN A 184 2.29 11.27 -3.80
N TYR A 185 0.98 11.46 -3.84
CA TYR A 185 0.04 11.07 -2.80
C TYR A 185 -1.05 10.17 -3.39
N ILE A 186 -1.22 8.98 -2.85
CA ILE A 186 -2.31 8.07 -3.18
C ILE A 186 -3.15 7.92 -1.92
N ILE A 187 -4.31 8.57 -1.93
CA ILE A 187 -5.20 8.74 -0.78
C ILE A 187 -6.49 7.99 -1.08
N VAL A 188 -6.73 6.89 -0.39
CA VAL A 188 -7.88 6.03 -0.64
C VAL A 188 -8.81 6.03 0.55
N SER A 189 -10.09 6.29 0.29
CA SER A 189 -11.14 6.26 1.33
C SER A 189 -10.74 6.97 2.62
N PRO A 190 -10.25 8.22 2.56
CA PRO A 190 -9.67 8.88 3.73
C PRO A 190 -10.72 9.15 4.81
N SER A 191 -10.37 8.87 6.08
CA SER A 191 -11.24 9.11 7.24
C SER A 191 -11.36 10.60 7.60
N LEU A 192 -11.78 11.42 6.64
CA LEU A 192 -11.85 12.89 6.79
C LEU A 192 -12.99 13.36 7.72
N TRP A 193 -13.83 12.44 8.18
CA TRP A 193 -14.82 12.68 9.23
C TRP A 193 -14.20 12.97 10.61
N TRP A 194 -12.90 12.66 10.79
CA TRP A 194 -12.15 12.87 12.01
C TRP A 194 -12.20 14.32 12.47
N ASP A 195 -12.45 14.53 13.77
CA ASP A 195 -12.48 15.87 14.41
C ASP A 195 -13.43 16.83 13.69
N ASP A 196 -14.68 16.36 13.45
CA ASP A 196 -15.74 17.12 12.76
C ASP A 196 -15.27 17.67 11.40
N GLU A 197 -14.51 16.90 10.65
CA GLU A 197 -14.02 17.23 9.30
C GLU A 197 -13.04 18.43 9.27
N ARG A 198 -12.49 18.80 10.42
CA ARG A 198 -11.64 20.01 10.59
C ARG A 198 -10.51 20.08 9.58
N LEU A 199 -9.93 18.93 9.14
CA LEU A 199 -8.85 18.95 8.17
C LEU A 199 -9.26 19.57 6.83
N LEU A 200 -10.53 19.41 6.43
CA LEU A 200 -11.06 20.02 5.21
C LEU A 200 -11.16 21.56 5.31
N ASP A 201 -11.25 22.10 6.51
CA ASP A 201 -11.28 23.57 6.72
C ASP A 201 -9.89 24.19 6.77
N MET A 202 -8.82 23.38 6.97
CA MET A 202 -7.47 23.89 7.08
C MET A 202 -6.96 24.46 5.74
N PRO A 203 -6.20 25.57 5.74
CA PRO A 203 -5.51 26.02 4.55
C PRO A 203 -4.34 25.10 4.21
N LEU A 204 -4.01 24.98 2.92
CA LEU A 204 -2.77 24.34 2.49
C LEU A 204 -1.56 25.19 2.91
N ALA A 205 -0.52 24.55 3.41
CA ALA A 205 0.72 25.24 3.82
C ALA A 205 1.43 25.90 2.63
N SER A 206 1.24 25.41 1.40
CA SER A 206 1.77 25.97 0.17
C SER A 206 0.82 25.66 -0.98
N ARG A 207 0.68 26.60 -1.93
CA ARG A 207 -0.08 26.37 -3.18
C ARG A 207 0.81 25.82 -4.29
N ASN A 208 2.12 26.09 -4.27
CA ASN A 208 3.08 25.62 -5.27
C ASN A 208 3.72 24.32 -4.77
N ILE A 209 3.08 23.19 -5.03
CA ILE A 209 3.54 21.92 -4.49
C ILE A 209 4.11 20.98 -5.54
N ASN A 210 3.88 21.20 -6.84
CA ASN A 210 4.33 20.33 -7.94
C ASN A 210 4.17 18.86 -7.59
N LYS A 211 2.92 18.39 -7.50
CA LYS A 211 2.56 17.08 -6.97
C LYS A 211 1.64 16.32 -7.91
N SER A 212 1.67 15.00 -7.79
CA SER A 212 0.60 14.17 -8.31
C SER A 212 -0.19 13.61 -7.12
N ILE A 213 -1.48 13.90 -7.09
CA ILE A 213 -2.38 13.53 -5.99
C ILE A 213 -3.54 12.73 -6.59
N TYR A 214 -3.65 11.49 -6.17
CA TYR A 214 -4.76 10.63 -6.56
C TYR A 214 -5.63 10.36 -5.34
N ILE A 215 -6.92 10.66 -5.46
CA ILE A 215 -7.91 10.48 -4.41
C ILE A 215 -8.94 9.48 -4.93
N ALA A 216 -9.22 8.45 -4.17
CA ALA A 216 -10.27 7.49 -4.49
C ALA A 216 -11.14 7.18 -3.29
N GLY A 217 -12.37 6.75 -3.55
CA GLY A 217 -13.28 6.21 -2.55
C GLY A 217 -14.22 5.18 -3.18
N GLY A 218 -14.63 4.19 -2.39
CA GLY A 218 -15.64 3.23 -2.76
C GLY A 218 -17.05 3.66 -2.33
N LYS A 219 -18.00 2.73 -2.47
CA LYS A 219 -19.37 2.90 -1.96
C LYS A 219 -19.38 2.62 -0.45
N GLU A 220 -19.19 3.67 0.33
CA GLU A 220 -18.88 3.61 1.77
C GLU A 220 -19.83 4.44 2.64
N GLY A 221 -20.87 4.99 2.03
CA GLY A 221 -21.85 5.86 2.67
C GLY A 221 -21.55 7.34 2.52
N GLU A 222 -22.59 8.14 2.75
CA GLU A 222 -22.63 9.55 2.39
C GLU A 222 -21.44 10.37 2.90
N VAL A 223 -21.01 10.15 4.15
CA VAL A 223 -19.94 10.94 4.76
C VAL A 223 -18.60 10.66 4.08
N MET A 224 -18.23 9.40 3.91
CA MET A 224 -16.96 9.02 3.30
C MET A 224 -16.89 9.47 1.82
N GLU A 225 -17.97 9.24 1.06
CA GLU A 225 -18.07 9.61 -0.34
C GLU A 225 -18.00 11.12 -0.54
N ARG A 226 -18.73 11.87 0.27
CA ARG A 226 -18.77 13.34 0.23
C ARG A 226 -17.40 13.94 0.59
N THR A 227 -16.83 13.55 1.73
CA THR A 227 -15.59 14.15 2.22
C THR A 227 -14.40 13.89 1.29
N ALA A 228 -14.32 12.70 0.67
CA ALA A 228 -13.30 12.41 -0.35
C ALA A 228 -13.46 13.32 -1.58
N LYS A 229 -14.71 13.55 -2.02
CA LYS A 229 -14.99 14.47 -3.14
C LYS A 229 -14.71 15.93 -2.80
N GLU A 230 -15.02 16.34 -1.59
CA GLU A 230 -14.72 17.71 -1.08
C GLU A 230 -13.22 17.96 -1.02
N LEU A 231 -12.43 16.97 -0.56
CA LEU A 231 -10.96 17.06 -0.61
C LEU A 231 -10.46 17.30 -2.04
N TYR A 232 -10.97 16.51 -3.01
CA TYR A 232 -10.62 16.70 -4.42
C TYR A 232 -10.96 18.12 -4.89
N ASN A 233 -12.19 18.59 -4.66
CA ASN A 233 -12.64 19.91 -5.11
C ASN A 233 -11.76 21.02 -4.53
N LYS A 234 -11.47 20.96 -3.22
CA LYS A 234 -10.62 21.93 -2.52
C LYS A 234 -9.21 22.01 -3.10
N LEU A 235 -8.62 20.86 -3.41
CA LEU A 235 -7.28 20.80 -3.99
C LEU A 235 -7.29 21.27 -5.45
N ASP A 236 -8.29 20.86 -6.24
CA ASP A 236 -8.42 21.23 -7.65
C ASP A 236 -8.62 22.75 -7.85
N GLU A 237 -9.40 23.39 -6.99
CA GLU A 237 -9.60 24.85 -6.97
C GLU A 237 -8.32 25.64 -6.61
N SER A 238 -7.40 25.02 -5.87
CA SER A 238 -6.20 25.69 -5.35
C SER A 238 -4.90 25.27 -6.02
N LYS A 239 -4.94 24.33 -6.98
CA LYS A 239 -3.75 23.79 -7.66
C LYS A 239 -3.07 24.83 -8.55
N ASP A 240 -1.77 24.68 -8.71
CA ASP A 240 -0.98 25.36 -9.75
C ASP A 240 -0.89 24.49 -11.04
N GLU A 241 -0.21 25.04 -12.06
CA GLU A 241 -0.08 24.36 -13.37
C GLU A 241 0.73 23.06 -13.30
N ASP A 242 1.61 22.92 -12.30
CA ASP A 242 2.51 21.77 -12.13
C ASP A 242 1.91 20.70 -11.19
N THR A 243 0.72 20.93 -10.63
CA THR A 243 0.04 20.01 -9.73
C THR A 243 -1.08 19.27 -10.45
N HIS A 244 -0.97 17.94 -10.47
CA HIS A 244 -1.95 17.06 -11.09
C HIS A 244 -2.80 16.38 -10.02
N ILE A 245 -4.12 16.51 -10.11
CA ILE A 245 -5.06 15.97 -9.15
C ILE A 245 -6.08 15.09 -9.86
N TYR A 246 -6.20 13.87 -9.40
CA TYR A 246 -7.10 12.85 -9.93
C TYR A 246 -8.12 12.46 -8.87
N TYR A 247 -9.34 12.17 -9.30
CA TYR A 247 -10.40 11.66 -8.43
C TYR A 247 -11.11 10.50 -9.09
N GLU A 248 -11.29 9.42 -8.32
CA GLU A 248 -12.05 8.27 -8.77
C GLU A 248 -13.06 7.82 -7.71
N PHE A 249 -14.30 7.58 -8.14
CA PHE A 249 -15.31 6.90 -7.34
C PHE A 249 -15.48 5.46 -7.87
N LEU A 250 -15.15 4.49 -7.03
CA LEU A 250 -15.19 3.08 -7.35
C LEU A 250 -16.57 2.49 -6.97
N GLU A 251 -17.54 2.59 -7.88
CA GLU A 251 -18.96 2.24 -7.63
C GLU A 251 -19.16 0.80 -7.14
N ASP A 252 -18.31 -0.14 -7.61
CA ASP A 252 -18.39 -1.57 -7.30
C ASP A 252 -17.48 -1.97 -6.12
N LYS A 253 -16.88 -1.00 -5.40
CA LYS A 253 -15.97 -1.23 -4.29
C LYS A 253 -16.52 -0.70 -2.98
N THR A 254 -16.12 -1.37 -1.91
CA THR A 254 -16.40 -0.96 -0.52
C THR A 254 -15.10 -0.53 0.15
N HIS A 255 -15.19 -0.10 1.40
CA HIS A 255 -14.02 0.28 2.20
C HIS A 255 -12.93 -0.81 2.25
N GLY A 256 -13.33 -2.07 2.28
CA GLY A 256 -12.41 -3.20 2.45
C GLY A 256 -11.68 -3.64 1.19
N ASP A 257 -12.13 -3.26 -0.01
CA ASP A 257 -11.60 -3.76 -1.29
C ASP A 257 -11.27 -2.67 -2.32
N ALA A 258 -11.30 -1.40 -1.91
CA ALA A 258 -11.00 -0.27 -2.78
C ALA A 258 -9.50 -0.07 -3.04
N LEU A 259 -8.65 -0.28 -2.02
CA LEU A 259 -7.24 0.11 -2.05
C LEU A 259 -6.47 -0.43 -3.25
N HIS A 260 -6.54 -1.73 -3.51
CA HIS A 260 -5.69 -2.37 -4.53
C HIS A 260 -6.01 -1.89 -5.95
N ILE A 261 -7.31 -1.71 -6.25
CA ILE A 261 -7.77 -1.19 -7.53
C ILE A 261 -7.41 0.29 -7.66
N ALA A 262 -7.66 1.07 -6.61
CA ALA A 262 -7.29 2.49 -6.58
C ALA A 262 -5.80 2.70 -6.80
N VAL A 263 -4.93 1.89 -6.18
CA VAL A 263 -3.48 1.99 -6.36
C VAL A 263 -3.06 1.62 -7.78
N TYR A 264 -3.69 0.59 -8.38
CA TYR A 264 -3.45 0.22 -9.78
C TYR A 264 -3.77 1.39 -10.71
N HIS A 265 -4.96 1.98 -10.60
CA HIS A 265 -5.37 3.13 -11.42
C HIS A 265 -4.53 4.38 -11.13
N ALA A 266 -4.18 4.62 -9.85
CA ALA A 266 -3.29 5.72 -9.49
C ALA A 266 -1.93 5.64 -10.18
N PHE A 267 -1.37 4.44 -10.29
CA PHE A 267 -0.10 4.26 -11.01
C PHE A 267 -0.23 4.54 -12.49
N GLU A 268 -1.34 4.16 -13.12
CA GLU A 268 -1.61 4.51 -14.52
C GLU A 268 -1.69 6.03 -14.70
N GLU A 269 -2.44 6.74 -13.87
CA GLU A 269 -2.62 8.18 -13.98
C GLU A 269 -1.33 8.97 -13.66
N ILE A 270 -0.62 8.59 -12.60
CA ILE A 270 0.55 9.34 -12.12
C ILE A 270 1.79 9.10 -12.98
N PHE A 271 2.02 7.87 -13.43
CA PHE A 271 3.31 7.50 -14.03
C PHE A 271 3.24 7.20 -15.53
N LYS A 272 2.14 6.66 -16.06
CA LYS A 272 2.04 6.26 -17.47
C LYS A 272 1.95 7.46 -18.41
N SER A 273 1.27 8.54 -18.01
CA SER A 273 1.10 9.76 -18.82
C SER A 273 2.37 10.56 -19.04
N LYS A 274 3.46 10.25 -18.33
CA LYS A 274 4.77 10.94 -18.46
C LYS A 274 5.72 10.26 -19.45
N ASN A 275 5.30 9.14 -20.07
CA ASN A 275 6.14 8.34 -20.98
C ASN A 275 5.67 8.38 -22.45
N GLU A 276 4.67 9.22 -22.79
CA GLU A 276 4.28 9.56 -24.16
C GLU A 276 4.86 10.94 -24.55
#